data_e96891ccbec9626dd6f134ecb39aaa01
#
_entry.id   e96891ccbec9626dd6f134ecb39aaa01
#
_cell.length_a   1.000
_cell.length_b   1.000
_cell.length_c   1.000
_cell.angle_alpha   90.00
_cell.angle_beta   90.00
_cell.angle_gamma   90.00
#
_symmetry.space_group_name_H-M   'P 1'
#
loop_
_entity.id
_entity.type
_entity.pdbx_description
1 polymer ?
#
loop_
_entity_poly.entity_id
_entity_poly.type
_entity_poly.pdbx_seq_one_letter_code
_entity_poly.pdbx_strand_id
1 'polypeptide(L)'
;MRTLHCLLVALVSTLALARGTNAAEDPRRDEAEPISKGISGEAQRALVCQVVSDWSAFQVTELIRDDAQGKLAVDPQGIEILRQIRLTEGLASVAFKKLAPEADHDAMYQDAVARMQLYLNEDREGADTNATRMVPVCQQTYRRMASDGTLTMDQIQTAKDASRESVAKLTEELKAQGYSVRQ
;
A
#
# COMPACT_ATOMS: atom_id res chain seq x y z
N MET A 1 13.69 2.03 20.68
CA MET A 1 12.41 1.57 21.23
C MET A 1 11.32 2.67 21.25
N ARG A 2 11.62 3.96 21.48
CA ARG A 2 10.57 5.00 21.56
C ARG A 2 10.00 5.47 20.20
N THR A 3 10.77 5.45 19.14
CA THR A 3 10.37 5.98 17.82
C THR A 3 9.39 5.07 17.06
N LEU A 4 9.59 3.77 17.08
CA LEU A 4 8.69 2.82 16.39
C LEU A 4 7.34 2.69 17.12
N HIS A 5 7.34 2.74 18.47
CA HIS A 5 6.11 2.76 19.27
C HIS A 5 5.27 4.04 19.06
N CYS A 6 5.89 5.19 18.84
CA CYS A 6 5.14 6.42 18.54
C CYS A 6 4.44 6.39 17.17
N LEU A 7 5.06 5.78 16.16
CA LEU A 7 4.45 5.63 14.83
C LEU A 7 3.28 4.63 14.85
N LEU A 8 3.39 3.53 15.61
CA LEU A 8 2.33 2.52 15.73
C LEU A 8 1.13 2.98 16.59
N VAL A 9 1.38 3.76 17.65
CA VAL A 9 0.29 4.32 18.49
C VAL A 9 -0.46 5.44 17.76
N ALA A 10 0.22 6.23 16.92
CA ALA A 10 -0.43 7.24 16.09
C ALA A 10 -1.38 6.64 15.03
N LEU A 11 -1.10 5.42 14.55
CA LEU A 11 -1.95 4.70 13.59
C LEU A 11 -3.29 4.21 14.17
N VAL A 12 -3.41 4.08 15.48
CA VAL A 12 -4.62 3.53 16.14
C VAL A 12 -5.47 4.61 16.81
N SER A 13 -4.90 5.78 17.15
CA SER A 13 -5.56 6.74 18.06
C SER A 13 -6.21 7.96 17.40
N THR A 14 -6.12 8.17 16.08
CA THR A 14 -6.65 9.38 15.43
C THR A 14 -7.93 9.18 14.62
N LEU A 15 -8.80 8.25 15.03
CA LEU A 15 -10.13 8.05 14.42
C LEU A 15 -11.21 8.99 15.00
N ALA A 16 -10.86 10.08 15.67
CA ALA A 16 -11.82 11.05 16.18
C ALA A 16 -11.50 12.46 15.69
N LEU A 17 -12.46 13.03 14.97
CA LEU A 17 -12.67 14.46 14.72
C LEU A 17 -11.74 15.18 13.71
N ALA A 18 -12.14 15.18 12.46
CA ALA A 18 -11.94 16.35 11.59
C ALA A 18 -13.24 16.66 10.85
N ARG A 19 -14.02 17.56 11.44
CA ARG A 19 -15.03 18.35 10.74
C ARG A 19 -14.35 19.28 9.75
N GLY A 20 -14.93 19.31 8.55
CA GLY A 20 -14.79 20.22 7.45
C GLY A 20 -13.96 21.50 7.62
N THR A 21 -12.86 21.54 6.90
CA THR A 21 -12.38 22.80 6.33
C THR A 21 -12.51 22.64 4.81
N ASN A 22 -13.29 23.51 4.19
CA ASN A 22 -13.35 23.68 2.75
C ASN A 22 -11.92 24.03 2.29
N ALA A 23 -11.16 23.02 1.88
CA ALA A 23 -9.96 23.24 1.08
C ALA A 23 -10.47 23.85 -0.24
N ALA A 24 -10.04 25.07 -0.55
CA ALA A 24 -10.28 25.68 -1.84
C ALA A 24 -9.87 24.67 -2.91
N GLU A 25 -10.80 24.32 -3.79
CA GLU A 25 -10.55 23.44 -4.95
C GLU A 25 -9.42 24.08 -5.76
N ASP A 26 -8.29 23.38 -5.87
CA ASP A 26 -7.19 23.79 -6.74
C ASP A 26 -7.68 23.65 -8.18
N PRO A 27 -7.79 24.77 -8.94
CA PRO A 27 -8.29 24.74 -10.31
C PRO A 27 -7.45 23.89 -11.27
N ARG A 28 -6.23 23.48 -10.87
CA ARG A 28 -5.37 22.57 -11.66
C ARG A 28 -5.77 21.09 -11.49
N ARG A 29 -6.66 20.78 -10.55
CA ARG A 29 -7.16 19.41 -10.35
C ARG A 29 -8.07 18.94 -11.47
N ASP A 30 -8.68 19.87 -12.21
CA ASP A 30 -9.65 19.56 -13.26
C ASP A 30 -9.04 19.30 -14.65
N GLU A 31 -7.75 19.63 -14.86
CA GLU A 31 -7.09 19.45 -16.16
C GLU A 31 -6.41 18.09 -16.35
N ALA A 32 -6.18 17.35 -15.29
CA ALA A 32 -5.68 15.98 -15.41
C ALA A 32 -6.85 15.05 -15.73
N GLU A 33 -7.02 14.68 -17.01
CA GLU A 33 -7.98 13.62 -17.37
C GLU A 33 -7.82 12.43 -16.41
N PRO A 34 -8.93 11.96 -15.79
CA PRO A 34 -8.81 10.85 -14.85
C PRO A 34 -8.24 9.63 -15.55
N ILE A 35 -7.24 8.98 -14.95
CA ILE A 35 -6.61 7.71 -15.37
C ILE A 35 -7.66 6.66 -15.72
N SER A 36 -8.86 6.84 -15.26
CA SER A 36 -9.99 5.94 -15.24
C SER A 36 -10.99 6.16 -16.37
N LYS A 37 -10.66 6.89 -17.43
CA LYS A 37 -11.57 7.00 -18.56
C LYS A 37 -11.88 5.61 -19.11
N GLY A 38 -13.08 5.11 -18.84
CA GLY A 38 -13.55 3.82 -19.32
C GLY A 38 -13.54 2.66 -18.31
N ILE A 39 -13.08 2.87 -17.08
CA ILE A 39 -13.18 1.83 -16.03
C ILE A 39 -14.17 2.23 -14.91
N SER A 40 -14.75 1.22 -14.24
CA SER A 40 -15.70 1.47 -13.14
C SER A 40 -15.03 2.14 -11.94
N GLY A 41 -15.80 2.86 -11.13
CA GLY A 41 -15.28 3.46 -9.90
C GLY A 41 -14.73 2.45 -8.89
N GLU A 42 -15.15 1.17 -8.97
CA GLU A 42 -14.57 0.10 -8.15
C GLU A 42 -13.21 -0.36 -8.68
N ALA A 43 -13.06 -0.47 -9.99
CA ALA A 43 -11.77 -0.75 -10.63
C ALA A 43 -10.75 0.38 -10.33
N GLN A 44 -11.21 1.63 -10.38
CA GLN A 44 -10.40 2.79 -9.98
C GLN A 44 -9.91 2.69 -8.55
N ARG A 45 -10.79 2.38 -7.61
CA ARG A 45 -10.42 2.19 -6.20
C ARG A 45 -9.42 1.05 -6.04
N ALA A 46 -9.58 -0.03 -6.79
CA ALA A 46 -8.63 -1.15 -6.76
C ALA A 46 -7.24 -0.71 -7.25
N LEU A 47 -7.16 0.03 -8.36
CA LEU A 47 -5.91 0.58 -8.88
C LEU A 47 -5.24 1.53 -7.88
N VAL A 48 -5.98 2.46 -7.28
CA VAL A 48 -5.47 3.36 -6.23
C VAL A 48 -4.95 2.58 -5.03
N CYS A 49 -5.70 1.58 -4.57
CA CYS A 49 -5.26 0.73 -3.46
C CYS A 49 -3.97 -0.05 -3.79
N GLN A 50 -3.80 -0.51 -5.03
CA GLN A 50 -2.57 -1.17 -5.47
C GLN A 50 -1.37 -0.22 -5.36
N VAL A 51 -1.46 0.97 -5.95
CA VAL A 51 -0.37 1.97 -5.96
C VAL A 51 -0.04 2.45 -4.55
N VAL A 52 -1.06 2.76 -3.74
CA VAL A 52 -0.86 3.21 -2.34
C VAL A 52 -0.22 2.12 -1.49
N SER A 53 -0.62 0.86 -1.68
CA SER A 53 -0.03 -0.26 -0.93
C SER A 53 1.41 -0.53 -1.37
N ASP A 54 1.71 -0.44 -2.67
CA ASP A 54 3.08 -0.58 -3.16
C ASP A 54 4.00 0.51 -2.60
N TRP A 55 3.57 1.78 -2.64
CA TRP A 55 4.29 2.88 -2.02
C TRP A 55 4.53 2.66 -0.52
N SER A 56 3.48 2.28 0.22
CA SER A 56 3.60 2.02 1.66
C SER A 56 4.51 0.83 1.96
N ALA A 57 4.51 -0.20 1.11
CA ALA A 57 5.43 -1.33 1.23
C ALA A 57 6.89 -0.90 1.00
N PHE A 58 7.14 0.00 0.03
CA PHE A 58 8.45 0.59 -0.18
C PHE A 58 8.93 1.32 1.09
N GLN A 59 8.12 2.21 1.65
CA GLN A 59 8.48 2.95 2.87
C GLN A 59 8.76 2.04 4.06
N VAL A 60 7.90 1.04 4.29
CA VAL A 60 8.11 0.07 5.39
C VAL A 60 9.38 -0.74 5.16
N THR A 61 9.70 -1.08 3.91
CA THR A 61 10.96 -1.76 3.57
C THR A 61 12.17 -0.91 3.94
N GLU A 62 12.17 0.38 3.61
CA GLU A 62 13.27 1.28 3.99
C GLU A 62 13.38 1.43 5.51
N LEU A 63 12.24 1.57 6.22
CA LEU A 63 12.25 1.60 7.68
C LEU A 63 12.81 0.32 8.31
N ILE A 64 12.52 -0.85 7.74
CA ILE A 64 13.08 -2.14 8.19
C ILE A 64 14.60 -2.15 7.96
N ARG A 65 15.08 -1.66 6.83
CA ARG A 65 16.52 -1.57 6.53
C ARG A 65 17.25 -0.63 7.48
N ASP A 66 16.70 0.56 7.70
CA ASP A 66 17.27 1.54 8.62
C ASP A 66 17.32 1.02 10.07
N ASP A 67 16.23 0.41 10.52
CA ASP A 67 16.15 -0.19 11.86
C ASP A 67 17.14 -1.37 12.02
N ALA A 68 17.28 -2.19 10.99
CA ALA A 68 18.26 -3.30 10.97
C ALA A 68 19.69 -2.78 11.02
N GLN A 69 20.03 -1.70 10.32
CA GLN A 69 21.34 -1.05 10.39
C GLN A 69 21.66 -0.55 11.81
N GLY A 70 20.68 0.09 12.45
CA GLY A 70 20.86 0.62 13.80
C GLY A 70 20.96 -0.45 14.91
N LYS A 71 20.32 -1.60 14.73
CA LYS A 71 20.22 -2.66 15.76
C LYS A 71 20.97 -3.94 15.41
N LEU A 72 21.50 -4.09 14.22
CA LEU A 72 22.07 -5.32 13.66
C LEU A 72 21.07 -6.50 13.68
N ALA A 73 19.78 -6.19 13.75
CA ALA A 73 18.70 -7.17 13.83
C ALA A 73 17.43 -6.63 13.20
N VAL A 74 16.68 -7.51 12.55
CA VAL A 74 15.38 -7.19 11.91
C VAL A 74 14.25 -7.35 12.93
N ASP A 75 13.38 -6.34 13.01
CA ASP A 75 12.18 -6.40 13.84
C ASP A 75 11.12 -7.29 13.18
N PRO A 76 10.70 -8.41 13.82
CA PRO A 76 9.64 -9.27 13.30
C PRO A 76 8.32 -8.56 13.07
N GLN A 77 7.99 -7.52 13.86
CA GLN A 77 6.78 -6.75 13.71
C GLN A 77 6.78 -5.93 12.41
N GLY A 78 7.92 -5.35 12.04
CA GLY A 78 8.08 -4.66 10.76
C GLY A 78 7.86 -5.61 9.57
N ILE A 79 8.39 -6.82 9.65
CA ILE A 79 8.19 -7.87 8.66
C ILE A 79 6.70 -8.26 8.52
N GLU A 80 5.97 -8.39 9.64
CA GLU A 80 4.54 -8.72 9.59
C GLU A 80 3.71 -7.56 8.98
N ILE A 81 4.01 -6.32 9.32
CA ILE A 81 3.38 -5.14 8.72
C ILE A 81 3.61 -5.14 7.20
N LEU A 82 4.84 -5.34 6.76
CA LEU A 82 5.16 -5.42 5.33
C LEU A 82 4.37 -6.53 4.64
N ARG A 83 4.26 -7.71 5.26
CA ARG A 83 3.49 -8.84 4.73
C ARG A 83 2.03 -8.47 4.51
N GLN A 84 1.40 -7.77 5.45
CA GLN A 84 0.00 -7.34 5.34
C GLN A 84 -0.20 -6.30 4.25
N ILE A 85 0.75 -5.37 4.08
CA ILE A 85 0.69 -4.35 3.03
C ILE A 85 0.87 -5.02 1.64
N ARG A 86 1.85 -5.91 1.49
CA ARG A 86 2.07 -6.66 0.24
C ARG A 86 0.88 -7.58 -0.12
N LEU A 87 0.23 -8.17 0.88
CA LEU A 87 -1.02 -8.90 0.66
C LEU A 87 -2.12 -7.98 0.14
N THR A 88 -2.25 -6.79 0.70
CA THR A 88 -3.25 -5.80 0.26
C THR A 88 -2.99 -5.37 -1.18
N GLU A 89 -1.75 -5.11 -1.55
CA GLU A 89 -1.33 -4.80 -2.92
C GLU A 89 -1.71 -5.93 -3.89
N GLY A 90 -1.36 -7.18 -3.56
CA GLY A 90 -1.69 -8.33 -4.39
C GLY A 90 -3.20 -8.53 -4.58
N LEU A 91 -4.00 -8.36 -3.52
CA LEU A 91 -5.46 -8.43 -3.59
C LEU A 91 -6.04 -7.28 -4.43
N ALA A 92 -5.44 -6.09 -4.35
CA ALA A 92 -5.81 -4.93 -5.15
C ALA A 92 -5.57 -5.17 -6.64
N SER A 93 -4.40 -5.70 -6.99
CA SER A 93 -4.04 -6.06 -8.36
C SER A 93 -5.02 -7.09 -8.95
N VAL A 94 -5.33 -8.13 -8.21
CA VAL A 94 -6.30 -9.16 -8.63
C VAL A 94 -7.70 -8.57 -8.80
N ALA A 95 -8.15 -7.74 -7.86
CA ALA A 95 -9.44 -7.09 -7.95
C ALA A 95 -9.52 -6.16 -9.16
N PHE A 96 -8.47 -5.37 -9.43
CA PHE A 96 -8.40 -4.49 -10.59
C PHE A 96 -8.54 -5.29 -11.89
N LYS A 97 -7.76 -6.35 -12.06
CA LYS A 97 -7.83 -7.23 -13.24
C LYS A 97 -9.22 -7.85 -13.44
N LYS A 98 -9.90 -8.20 -12.36
CA LYS A 98 -11.27 -8.75 -12.42
C LYS A 98 -12.31 -7.71 -12.78
N LEU A 99 -12.18 -6.49 -12.24
CA LEU A 99 -13.17 -5.40 -12.43
C LEU A 99 -13.01 -4.65 -13.75
N ALA A 100 -11.85 -4.73 -14.37
CA ALA A 100 -11.53 -4.11 -15.66
C ALA A 100 -10.75 -5.08 -16.57
N PRO A 101 -11.35 -6.22 -16.98
CA PRO A 101 -10.63 -7.27 -17.69
C PRO A 101 -10.08 -6.86 -19.06
N GLU A 102 -10.70 -5.86 -19.70
CA GLU A 102 -10.28 -5.33 -21.00
C GLU A 102 -9.28 -4.17 -20.90
N ALA A 103 -8.90 -3.77 -19.68
CA ALA A 103 -7.97 -2.68 -19.49
C ALA A 103 -6.52 -3.12 -19.71
N ASP A 104 -5.68 -2.23 -20.23
CA ASP A 104 -4.22 -2.39 -20.14
C ASP A 104 -3.76 -2.10 -18.72
N HIS A 105 -3.74 -3.16 -17.89
CA HIS A 105 -3.46 -3.07 -16.46
C HIS A 105 -2.07 -2.50 -16.18
N ASP A 106 -1.08 -2.89 -17.00
CA ASP A 106 0.30 -2.47 -16.79
C ASP A 106 0.47 -0.99 -17.14
N ALA A 107 -0.09 -0.53 -18.27
CA ALA A 107 -0.07 0.88 -18.63
C ALA A 107 -0.81 1.74 -17.61
N MET A 108 -1.99 1.31 -17.15
CA MET A 108 -2.76 2.04 -16.14
C MET A 108 -2.05 2.09 -14.78
N TYR A 109 -1.41 1.01 -14.38
CA TYR A 109 -0.61 0.96 -13.16
C TYR A 109 0.58 1.93 -13.24
N GLN A 110 1.34 1.92 -14.34
CA GLN A 110 2.48 2.82 -14.54
C GLN A 110 2.06 4.28 -14.55
N ASP A 111 0.95 4.63 -15.20
CA ASP A 111 0.40 5.99 -15.19
C ASP A 111 -0.01 6.40 -13.76
N ALA A 112 -0.66 5.52 -13.00
CA ALA A 112 -1.04 5.79 -11.62
C ALA A 112 0.18 5.98 -10.70
N VAL A 113 1.25 5.18 -10.88
CA VAL A 113 2.53 5.35 -10.17
C VAL A 113 3.18 6.69 -10.53
N ALA A 114 3.21 7.06 -11.82
CA ALA A 114 3.78 8.33 -12.26
C ALA A 114 3.05 9.53 -11.62
N ARG A 115 1.71 9.48 -11.55
CA ARG A 115 0.90 10.52 -10.88
C ARG A 115 1.14 10.56 -9.37
N MET A 116 1.28 9.41 -8.71
CA MET A 116 1.64 9.35 -7.29
C MET A 116 3.02 10.00 -7.06
N GLN A 117 4.00 9.75 -7.94
CA GLN A 117 5.32 10.38 -7.86
C GLN A 117 5.26 11.90 -8.03
N LEU A 118 4.46 12.41 -8.96
CA LEU A 118 4.23 13.85 -9.10
C LEU A 118 3.65 14.44 -7.82
N TYR A 119 2.62 13.81 -7.26
CA TYR A 119 2.01 14.24 -6.01
C TYR A 119 3.00 14.22 -4.83
N LEU A 120 3.84 13.18 -4.72
CA LEU A 120 4.92 13.08 -3.73
C LEU A 120 5.97 14.19 -3.87
N ASN A 121 6.25 14.63 -5.09
CA ASN A 121 7.19 15.72 -5.34
C ASN A 121 6.62 17.09 -4.97
N GLU A 122 5.30 17.26 -5.08
CA GLU A 122 4.62 18.51 -4.74
C GLU A 122 4.31 18.62 -3.24
N ASP A 123 3.84 17.55 -2.63
CA ASP A 123 3.46 17.47 -1.20
C ASP A 123 3.75 16.07 -0.64
N ARG A 124 4.99 15.82 -0.29
CA ARG A 124 5.42 14.54 0.24
C ARG A 124 4.72 14.18 1.56
N GLU A 125 4.60 15.14 2.47
CA GLU A 125 3.99 14.91 3.79
C GLU A 125 2.51 14.58 3.66
N GLY A 126 1.78 15.30 2.80
CA GLY A 126 0.38 15.02 2.50
C GLY A 126 0.18 13.67 1.81
N ALA A 127 1.07 13.32 0.86
CA ALA A 127 1.03 12.04 0.17
C ALA A 127 1.29 10.87 1.12
N ASP A 128 2.30 10.95 1.97
CA ASP A 128 2.63 9.93 2.98
C ASP A 128 1.49 9.76 3.99
N THR A 129 0.90 10.86 4.44
CA THR A 129 -0.26 10.86 5.33
C THR A 129 -1.47 10.20 4.68
N ASN A 130 -1.76 10.51 3.41
CA ASN A 130 -2.88 9.94 2.68
C ASN A 130 -2.65 8.44 2.41
N ALA A 131 -1.45 8.02 2.01
CA ALA A 131 -1.11 6.62 1.83
C ALA A 131 -1.31 5.83 3.13
N THR A 132 -0.81 6.34 4.25
CA THR A 132 -0.96 5.72 5.57
C THR A 132 -2.43 5.55 5.96
N ARG A 133 -3.29 6.53 5.67
CA ARG A 133 -4.74 6.46 5.94
C ARG A 133 -5.47 5.51 5.01
N MET A 134 -5.03 5.39 3.76
CA MET A 134 -5.69 4.57 2.75
C MET A 134 -5.45 3.07 2.92
N VAL A 135 -4.27 2.65 3.39
CA VAL A 135 -3.95 1.22 3.55
C VAL A 135 -4.98 0.46 4.39
N PRO A 136 -5.39 0.91 5.60
CA PRO A 136 -6.42 0.23 6.37
C PRO A 136 -7.78 0.15 5.65
N VAL A 137 -8.15 1.21 4.90
CA VAL A 137 -9.39 1.24 4.10
C VAL A 137 -9.33 0.17 3.00
N CYS A 138 -8.21 0.08 2.30
CA CYS A 138 -7.96 -0.93 1.29
C CYS A 138 -8.03 -2.35 1.89
N GLN A 139 -7.39 -2.58 3.03
CA GLN A 139 -7.44 -3.87 3.73
C GLN A 139 -8.87 -4.29 4.09
N GLN A 140 -9.66 -3.35 4.61
CA GLN A 140 -11.06 -3.64 4.96
C GLN A 140 -11.89 -3.96 3.71
N THR A 141 -11.68 -3.22 2.62
CA THR A 141 -12.37 -3.46 1.35
C THR A 141 -12.10 -4.88 0.84
N TYR A 142 -10.83 -5.31 0.81
CA TYR A 142 -10.47 -6.64 0.31
C TYR A 142 -10.87 -7.78 1.25
N ARG A 143 -10.88 -7.56 2.56
CA ARG A 143 -11.48 -8.53 3.51
C ARG A 143 -12.95 -8.77 3.21
N ARG A 144 -13.69 -7.70 2.89
CA ARG A 144 -15.10 -7.82 2.48
C ARG A 144 -15.23 -8.56 1.16
N MET A 145 -14.46 -8.19 0.13
CA MET A 145 -14.48 -8.87 -1.19
C MET A 145 -14.10 -10.36 -1.10
N ALA A 146 -13.26 -10.72 -0.14
CA ALA A 146 -12.95 -12.13 0.15
C ALA A 146 -14.11 -12.85 0.84
N SER A 147 -14.82 -12.17 1.76
CA SER A 147 -15.93 -12.78 2.51
C SER A 147 -17.22 -12.90 1.71
N ASP A 148 -17.47 -12.00 0.76
CA ASP A 148 -18.67 -12.03 -0.10
C ASP A 148 -18.49 -12.83 -1.40
N GLY A 149 -17.30 -13.44 -1.58
CA GLY A 149 -16.98 -14.26 -2.74
C GLY A 149 -16.62 -13.46 -4.01
N THR A 150 -16.49 -12.16 -3.92
CA THR A 150 -16.00 -11.32 -5.04
C THR A 150 -14.60 -11.75 -5.45
N LEU A 151 -13.71 -12.07 -4.51
CA LEU A 151 -12.42 -12.71 -4.76
C LEU A 151 -12.51 -14.20 -4.47
N THR A 152 -12.02 -15.03 -5.40
CA THR A 152 -11.98 -16.49 -5.22
C THR A 152 -10.88 -16.90 -4.26
N MET A 153 -10.99 -18.10 -3.66
CA MET A 153 -9.95 -18.63 -2.77
C MET A 153 -8.60 -18.76 -3.47
N ASP A 154 -8.57 -19.14 -4.76
CA ASP A 154 -7.33 -19.26 -5.53
C ASP A 154 -6.67 -17.88 -5.75
N GLN A 155 -7.48 -16.86 -6.02
CA GLN A 155 -7.00 -15.48 -6.14
C GLN A 155 -6.41 -14.96 -4.83
N ILE A 156 -7.07 -15.25 -3.72
CA ILE A 156 -6.59 -14.91 -2.38
C ILE A 156 -5.29 -15.66 -2.06
N GLN A 157 -5.21 -16.94 -2.41
CA GLN A 157 -4.02 -17.74 -2.18
C GLN A 157 -2.84 -17.24 -3.02
N THR A 158 -3.06 -16.93 -4.29
CA THR A 158 -2.04 -16.32 -5.17
C THR A 158 -1.47 -15.02 -4.57
N ALA A 159 -2.33 -14.13 -4.08
CA ALA A 159 -1.89 -12.88 -3.43
C ALA A 159 -1.11 -13.14 -2.13
N LYS A 160 -1.52 -14.15 -1.34
CA LYS A 160 -0.78 -14.56 -0.12
C LYS A 160 0.61 -15.10 -0.44
N ASP A 161 0.72 -15.91 -1.48
CA ASP A 161 1.99 -16.53 -1.85
C ASP A 161 2.96 -15.47 -2.41
N ALA A 162 2.49 -14.56 -3.26
CA ALA A 162 3.28 -13.43 -3.74
C ALA A 162 3.76 -12.52 -2.60
N SER A 163 2.90 -12.26 -1.61
CA SER A 163 3.27 -11.49 -0.42
C SER A 163 4.36 -12.18 0.40
N ARG A 164 4.25 -13.50 0.60
CA ARG A 164 5.26 -14.30 1.32
C ARG A 164 6.59 -14.32 0.59
N GLU A 165 6.57 -14.50 -0.72
CA GLU A 165 7.77 -14.51 -1.56
C GLU A 165 8.49 -13.16 -1.49
N SER A 166 7.77 -12.04 -1.63
CA SER A 166 8.33 -10.70 -1.54
C SER A 166 9.03 -10.47 -0.19
N VAL A 167 8.39 -10.88 0.91
CA VAL A 167 8.96 -10.74 2.26
C VAL A 167 10.13 -11.69 2.49
N ALA A 168 10.06 -12.91 1.99
CA ALA A 168 11.16 -13.88 2.08
C ALA A 168 12.41 -13.35 1.36
N LYS A 169 12.24 -12.76 0.17
CA LYS A 169 13.34 -12.15 -0.59
C LYS A 169 14.03 -11.04 0.20
N LEU A 170 13.29 -10.11 0.79
CA LEU A 170 13.86 -9.06 1.64
C LEU A 170 14.59 -9.66 2.85
N THR A 171 14.00 -10.67 3.49
CA THR A 171 14.60 -11.34 4.65
C THR A 171 15.94 -11.98 4.31
N GLU A 172 16.05 -12.63 3.14
CA GLU A 172 17.31 -13.23 2.67
C GLU A 172 18.34 -12.16 2.28
N GLU A 173 17.92 -11.06 1.67
CA GLU A 173 18.79 -9.91 1.39
C GLU A 173 19.40 -9.35 2.70
N LEU A 174 18.60 -9.17 3.73
CA LEU A 174 19.06 -8.66 5.03
C LEU A 174 20.00 -9.65 5.72
N LYS A 175 19.73 -10.97 5.68
CA LYS A 175 20.63 -11.99 6.18
C LYS A 175 21.98 -11.99 5.46
N ALA A 176 21.95 -11.84 4.12
CA ALA A 176 23.17 -11.77 3.32
C ALA A 176 24.03 -10.55 3.67
N GLN A 177 23.42 -9.48 4.17
CA GLN A 177 24.08 -8.28 4.68
C GLN A 177 24.57 -8.44 6.15
N GLY A 178 24.34 -9.59 6.78
CA GLY A 178 24.81 -9.90 8.13
C GLY A 178 23.82 -9.54 9.25
N TYR A 179 22.59 -9.15 8.93
CA TYR A 179 21.59 -8.85 9.96
C TYR A 179 20.94 -10.13 10.50
N SER A 180 20.76 -10.19 11.82
CA SER A 180 20.02 -11.28 12.43
C SER A 180 18.50 -11.08 12.22
N VAL A 181 17.85 -12.09 11.66
CA VAL A 181 16.39 -12.11 11.52
C VAL A 181 15.82 -13.06 12.55
N ARG A 182 15.14 -12.52 13.58
CA ARG A 182 14.43 -13.33 14.56
C ARG A 182 13.13 -13.84 13.92
N GLN A 183 12.95 -15.14 14.00
CA GLN A 183 11.70 -15.81 13.59
C GLN A 183 10.66 -15.71 14.70
#